data_b12202a91de526eef3bc7d36bd7ab461
#
_entry.id   b12202a91de526eef3bc7d36bd7ab461
#
_cell.length_a   1.000
_cell.length_b   1.000
_cell.length_c   1.000
_cell.angle_alpha   90.00
_cell.angle_beta   90.00
_cell.angle_gamma   90.00
#
_symmetry.space_group_name_H-M   'P 1'
#
loop_
_entity.id
_entity.type
_entity.pdbx_description
1 polymer ?
#
loop_
_entity_poly.entity_id
_entity_poly.type
_entity_poly.pdbx_seq_one_letter_code
_entity_poly.pdbx_strand_id
1 'polypeptide(L)'
;MARFTNQAQLRYGRSIANSNIAVGEILEVLSAAKEAVRNTYRQNDTYVISIVNAGTLAYTGLTITDNLGAYPYNTTTLVPLDYMEGTAKYYINGVLQPAPAVTAGPPLVINGITVPAGGNA
;
A
#
# COMPACT_ATOMS: atom_id res chain seq x y z
N MET A 1 -4.74 17.69 -8.98
CA MET A 1 -3.58 16.95 -9.47
C MET A 1 -2.61 16.73 -8.34
N ALA A 2 -2.32 15.48 -8.02
CA ALA A 2 -1.33 15.19 -7.01
C ALA A 2 0.07 15.46 -7.56
N ARG A 3 0.83 16.27 -6.85
CA ARG A 3 2.23 16.50 -7.14
C ARG A 3 3.08 15.79 -6.12
N PHE A 4 3.98 14.96 -6.61
CA PHE A 4 4.92 14.30 -5.75
C PHE A 4 6.26 15.01 -5.85
N THR A 5 6.71 15.55 -4.75
CA THR A 5 8.06 16.11 -4.64
C THR A 5 9.06 15.05 -4.25
N ASN A 6 8.58 13.95 -3.71
CA ASN A 6 9.39 12.80 -3.38
C ASN A 6 9.26 11.76 -4.48
N GLN A 7 10.36 11.07 -4.72
CA GLN A 7 10.33 9.96 -5.65
C GLN A 7 9.53 8.81 -5.06
N ALA A 8 8.45 8.45 -5.74
CA ALA A 8 7.75 7.21 -5.47
C ALA A 8 8.24 6.14 -6.41
N GLN A 9 8.25 4.90 -5.98
CA GLN A 9 8.67 3.79 -6.79
C GLN A 9 7.54 2.77 -6.89
N LEU A 10 7.17 2.47 -8.11
CA LEU A 10 6.19 1.44 -8.42
C LEU A 10 6.95 0.25 -8.99
N ARG A 11 6.80 -0.91 -8.35
CA ARG A 11 7.40 -2.15 -8.83
C ARG A 11 6.32 -3.07 -9.37
N TYR A 12 6.51 -3.54 -10.58
CA TYR A 12 5.63 -4.53 -11.19
C TYR A 12 6.47 -5.50 -12.03
N GLY A 13 6.46 -6.75 -11.67
CA GLY A 13 7.35 -7.73 -12.28
C GLY A 13 8.82 -7.34 -12.08
N ARG A 14 9.56 -7.25 -13.18
CA ARG A 14 10.97 -6.79 -13.17
C ARG A 14 11.10 -5.30 -13.42
N SER A 15 10.01 -4.62 -13.68
CA SER A 15 10.03 -3.22 -14.03
C SER A 15 9.89 -2.36 -12.79
N ILE A 16 10.58 -1.23 -12.83
CA ILE A 16 10.51 -0.20 -11.81
C ILE A 16 10.18 1.10 -12.52
N ALA A 17 9.11 1.75 -12.10
CA ALA A 17 8.78 3.08 -12.56
C ALA A 17 9.05 4.08 -11.44
N ASN A 18 9.82 5.11 -11.76
CA ASN A 18 10.13 6.19 -10.83
C ASN A 18 9.27 7.39 -11.14
N SER A 19 8.51 7.82 -10.16
CA SER A 19 7.52 8.86 -10.35
C SER A 19 8.09 10.22 -10.71
N ASN A 20 9.28 10.55 -10.24
CA ASN A 20 9.86 11.87 -10.46
C ASN A 20 10.17 12.15 -11.93
N ILE A 21 10.31 11.11 -12.75
CA ILE A 21 10.62 11.24 -14.17
C ILE A 21 9.38 11.61 -14.97
N ALA A 22 8.26 10.98 -14.66
CA ALA A 22 7.00 11.20 -15.36
C ALA A 22 6.03 11.97 -14.45
N VAL A 23 6.51 13.04 -13.93
CA VAL A 23 5.85 13.80 -12.88
C VAL A 23 4.38 13.99 -13.16
N GLY A 24 3.57 13.49 -12.30
CA GLY A 24 2.13 13.66 -12.29
C GLY A 24 1.36 12.64 -13.12
N GLU A 25 1.84 12.23 -14.27
CA GLU A 25 1.06 11.39 -15.18
C GLU A 25 0.93 9.94 -14.70
N ILE A 26 2.02 9.33 -14.25
CA ILE A 26 1.97 7.97 -13.70
C ILE A 26 1.13 7.95 -12.42
N LEU A 27 1.23 8.99 -11.63
CA LEU A 27 0.59 9.09 -10.33
C LEU A 27 -0.91 9.36 -10.43
N GLU A 28 -1.35 9.87 -11.56
CA GLU A 28 -2.76 10.13 -11.78
C GLU A 28 -3.54 8.88 -12.15
N VAL A 29 -2.87 7.83 -12.60
CA VAL A 29 -3.55 6.57 -12.93
C VAL A 29 -3.60 5.60 -11.77
N LEU A 30 -2.59 5.61 -10.90
CA LEU A 30 -2.55 4.71 -9.75
C LEU A 30 -2.37 5.53 -8.49
N SER A 31 -3.31 5.40 -7.57
CA SER A 31 -3.28 6.09 -6.29
C SER A 31 -3.54 5.13 -5.15
N ALA A 32 -3.01 5.45 -3.97
CA ALA A 32 -3.22 4.65 -2.78
C ALA A 32 -3.55 5.56 -1.60
N ALA A 33 -4.43 5.09 -0.74
CA ALA A 33 -4.79 5.76 0.50
C ALA A 33 -4.85 4.73 1.62
N LYS A 34 -4.47 5.13 2.82
CA LYS A 34 -4.58 4.32 4.02
C LYS A 34 -5.43 5.04 5.04
N GLU A 35 -6.41 4.35 5.58
CA GLU A 35 -7.30 4.90 6.60
C GLU A 35 -7.40 3.95 7.77
N ALA A 36 -7.41 4.51 8.98
CA ALA A 36 -7.76 3.76 10.17
C ALA A 36 -9.27 3.68 10.29
N VAL A 37 -9.78 2.52 10.64
CA VAL A 37 -11.22 2.36 10.92
C VAL A 37 -11.60 3.16 12.15
N ARG A 38 -10.65 3.37 13.06
CA ARG A 38 -10.82 4.21 14.25
C ARG A 38 -9.69 5.21 14.36
N ASN A 39 -9.99 6.37 14.92
CA ASN A 39 -9.00 7.43 15.11
C ASN A 39 -8.26 7.33 16.44
N THR A 40 -8.66 6.39 17.30
CA THR A 40 -8.07 6.21 18.64
C THR A 40 -7.30 4.91 18.67
N TYR A 41 -6.04 4.97 19.11
CA TYR A 41 -5.21 3.78 19.29
C TYR A 41 -5.87 2.82 20.27
N ARG A 42 -5.94 1.58 19.88
CA ARG A 42 -6.50 0.49 20.68
C ARG A 42 -5.68 -0.77 20.49
N GLN A 43 -6.00 -1.79 21.27
CA GLN A 43 -5.32 -3.08 21.20
C GLN A 43 -5.45 -3.74 19.83
N ASN A 44 -6.62 -3.65 19.19
CA ASN A 44 -6.88 -4.25 17.89
C ASN A 44 -7.51 -3.20 16.96
N ASP A 45 -6.68 -2.56 16.19
CA ASP A 45 -7.15 -1.60 15.19
C ASP A 45 -7.11 -2.20 13.79
N THR A 46 -8.04 -1.78 12.97
CA THR A 46 -8.11 -2.18 11.58
C THR A 46 -7.77 -1.00 10.69
N TYR A 47 -6.92 -1.25 9.70
CA TYR A 47 -6.56 -0.28 8.68
C TYR A 47 -7.02 -0.77 7.32
N VAL A 48 -7.47 0.14 6.49
CA VAL A 48 -7.87 -0.13 5.11
C VAL A 48 -6.91 0.59 4.19
N ILE A 49 -6.29 -0.15 3.29
CA ILE A 49 -5.45 0.41 2.22
C ILE A 49 -6.24 0.28 0.93
N SER A 50 -6.55 1.41 0.32
CA SER A 50 -7.32 1.46 -0.92
C SER A 50 -6.41 1.87 -2.06
N ILE A 51 -6.43 1.11 -3.15
CA ILE A 51 -5.65 1.38 -4.35
C ILE A 51 -6.61 1.54 -5.51
N VAL A 52 -6.50 2.64 -6.22
CA VAL A 52 -7.36 2.95 -7.37
C VAL A 52 -6.51 3.05 -8.61
N ASN A 53 -6.92 2.36 -9.65
CA ASN A 53 -6.30 2.41 -10.97
C ASN A 53 -7.27 3.05 -11.96
N ALA A 54 -7.03 4.30 -12.30
CA ALA A 54 -7.83 5.03 -13.27
C ALA A 54 -7.35 4.86 -14.72
N GLY A 55 -6.32 4.04 -14.92
CA GLY A 55 -5.73 3.82 -16.23
C GLY A 55 -6.41 2.71 -17.02
N THR A 56 -5.90 2.46 -18.20
CA THR A 56 -6.43 1.46 -19.14
C THR A 56 -5.69 0.12 -19.10
N LEU A 57 -4.67 0.01 -18.27
CA LEU A 57 -3.89 -1.22 -18.08
C LEU A 57 -4.00 -1.68 -16.64
N ALA A 58 -4.06 -3.00 -16.45
CA ALA A 58 -4.00 -3.59 -15.12
C ALA A 58 -2.57 -3.58 -14.60
N TYR A 59 -2.41 -3.41 -13.28
CA TYR A 59 -1.12 -3.56 -12.61
C TYR A 59 -1.14 -4.83 -11.78
N THR A 60 -0.11 -5.63 -11.92
CA THR A 60 0.06 -6.90 -11.20
C THR A 60 1.36 -6.92 -10.44
N GLY A 61 1.45 -7.77 -9.43
CA GLY A 61 2.68 -7.93 -8.66
C GLY A 61 3.06 -6.70 -7.86
N LEU A 62 2.09 -5.89 -7.47
CA LEU A 62 2.35 -4.71 -6.65
C LEU A 62 2.73 -5.12 -5.23
N THR A 63 3.63 -4.35 -4.64
CA THR A 63 4.07 -4.53 -3.27
C THR A 63 3.65 -3.31 -2.45
N ILE A 64 3.01 -3.56 -1.32
CA ILE A 64 2.66 -2.53 -0.35
C ILE A 64 3.61 -2.64 0.83
N THR A 65 4.21 -1.54 1.22
CA THR A 65 5.09 -1.47 2.40
C THR A 65 4.52 -0.48 3.39
N ASP A 66 4.38 -0.92 4.63
CA ASP A 66 3.82 -0.12 5.72
C ASP A 66 4.82 -0.09 6.87
N ASN A 67 5.16 1.09 7.35
CA ASN A 67 6.12 1.25 8.42
C ASN A 67 5.55 0.98 9.82
N LEU A 68 4.27 0.60 9.92
CA LEU A 68 3.60 0.28 11.18
C LEU A 68 3.63 1.45 12.19
N GLY A 69 3.61 2.67 11.68
CA GLY A 69 3.66 3.88 12.50
C GLY A 69 5.02 4.21 13.06
N ALA A 70 6.09 3.63 12.54
CA ALA A 70 7.44 3.84 13.04
C ALA A 70 7.80 5.32 13.13
N TYR A 71 8.43 5.70 14.25
CA TYR A 71 8.88 7.06 14.46
C TYR A 71 10.17 7.09 15.28
N PRO A 72 11.02 8.11 15.07
CA PRO A 72 12.25 8.22 15.85
C PRO A 72 11.95 8.66 17.29
N TYR A 73 12.67 8.06 18.22
CA TYR A 73 12.61 8.43 19.64
C TYR A 73 14.01 8.34 20.22
N ASN A 74 14.60 9.48 20.57
CA ASN A 74 16.00 9.58 21.00
C ASN A 74 16.94 8.97 19.93
N THR A 75 17.70 7.93 20.29
CA THR A 75 18.64 7.26 19.38
C THR A 75 18.02 5.98 18.77
N THR A 76 16.74 5.72 19.03
CA THR A 76 16.06 4.52 18.55
C THR A 76 14.88 4.87 17.68
N THR A 77 14.33 3.86 17.03
CA THR A 77 13.05 3.96 16.29
C THR A 77 12.02 3.12 17.02
N LEU A 78 10.90 3.72 17.36
CA LEU A 78 9.78 3.01 17.94
C LEU A 78 8.77 2.62 16.86
N VAL A 79 8.23 1.41 16.98
CA VAL A 79 7.22 0.89 16.06
C VAL A 79 5.99 0.51 16.91
N PRO A 80 4.96 1.36 16.95
CA PRO A 80 3.85 1.17 17.87
C PRO A 80 2.86 0.09 17.45
N LEU A 81 2.86 -0.33 16.20
CA LEU A 81 1.90 -1.30 15.68
C LEU A 81 2.58 -2.62 15.35
N ASP A 82 1.87 -3.71 15.62
CA ASP A 82 2.24 -5.05 15.21
C ASP A 82 1.17 -5.64 14.30
N TYR A 83 1.61 -6.38 13.29
CA TYR A 83 0.68 -7.09 12.43
C TYR A 83 0.13 -8.33 13.14
N MET A 84 -1.19 -8.50 13.09
CA MET A 84 -1.84 -9.72 13.58
C MET A 84 -1.89 -10.75 12.45
N GLU A 85 -1.18 -11.84 12.62
CA GLU A 85 -1.10 -12.91 11.62
C GLU A 85 -2.48 -13.42 11.20
N GLY A 86 -2.64 -13.63 9.91
CA GLY A 86 -3.86 -14.19 9.35
C GLY A 86 -5.04 -13.24 9.27
N THR A 87 -4.85 -11.94 9.56
CA THR A 87 -5.94 -10.96 9.54
C THR A 87 -6.05 -10.17 8.25
N ALA A 88 -5.04 -10.24 7.39
CA ALA A 88 -5.07 -9.50 6.14
C ALA A 88 -6.13 -10.06 5.20
N LYS A 89 -6.95 -9.17 4.65
CA LYS A 89 -7.95 -9.52 3.64
C LYS A 89 -7.72 -8.66 2.41
N TYR A 90 -7.91 -9.26 1.26
CA TYR A 90 -7.63 -8.67 -0.03
C TYR A 90 -8.87 -8.72 -0.90
N TYR A 91 -9.22 -7.56 -1.48
CA TYR A 91 -10.38 -7.43 -2.35
C TYR A 91 -9.98 -6.78 -3.67
N ILE A 92 -10.56 -7.26 -4.75
CA ILE A 92 -10.48 -6.62 -6.07
C ILE A 92 -11.89 -6.24 -6.48
N ASN A 93 -12.12 -4.96 -6.75
CA ASN A 93 -13.46 -4.44 -7.10
C ASN A 93 -14.55 -4.92 -6.13
N GLY A 94 -14.22 -4.96 -4.84
CA GLY A 94 -15.14 -5.39 -3.80
C GLY A 94 -15.29 -6.90 -3.64
N VAL A 95 -14.59 -7.71 -4.42
CA VAL A 95 -14.66 -9.18 -4.36
C VAL A 95 -13.48 -9.71 -3.57
N LEU A 96 -13.74 -10.52 -2.55
CA LEU A 96 -12.71 -11.12 -1.72
C LEU A 96 -11.84 -12.07 -2.55
N GLN A 97 -10.54 -11.91 -2.39
CA GLN A 97 -9.52 -12.72 -3.03
C GLN A 97 -8.83 -13.63 -2.00
N PRO A 98 -8.06 -14.61 -2.45
CA PRO A 98 -7.17 -15.34 -1.55
C PRO A 98 -6.25 -14.40 -0.79
N ALA A 99 -5.91 -14.77 0.44
CA ALA A 99 -5.06 -13.93 1.28
C ALA A 99 -3.71 -13.66 0.60
N PRO A 100 -3.23 -12.41 0.63
CA PRO A 100 -1.95 -12.08 0.03
C PRO A 100 -0.79 -12.60 0.87
N ALA A 101 0.38 -12.69 0.27
CA ALA A 101 1.61 -12.99 1.00
C ALA A 101 2.00 -11.77 1.84
N VAL A 102 2.13 -11.96 3.15
CA VAL A 102 2.43 -10.90 4.10
C VAL A 102 3.69 -11.24 4.87
N THR A 103 4.61 -10.28 4.94
CA THR A 103 5.76 -10.32 5.82
C THR A 103 5.53 -9.33 6.96
N ALA A 104 5.49 -9.82 8.17
CA ALA A 104 5.06 -9.01 9.33
C ALA A 104 5.97 -7.83 9.65
N GLY A 105 7.23 -7.95 9.33
CA GLY A 105 8.18 -6.85 9.50
C GLY A 105 8.65 -6.61 10.92
N PRO A 106 8.86 -5.34 11.33
CA PRO A 106 8.75 -4.10 10.54
C PRO A 106 9.81 -3.94 9.46
N PRO A 107 9.50 -3.34 8.31
CA PRO A 107 8.17 -2.89 7.90
C PRO A 107 7.29 -4.04 7.46
N LEU A 108 5.97 -3.85 7.54
CA LEU A 108 5.00 -4.78 6.99
C LEU A 108 5.08 -4.72 5.47
N VAL A 109 5.16 -5.88 4.83
CA VAL A 109 5.21 -5.97 3.36
C VAL A 109 4.12 -6.92 2.88
N ILE A 110 3.30 -6.44 1.95
CA ILE A 110 2.25 -7.22 1.30
C ILE A 110 2.57 -7.31 -0.18
N ASN A 111 2.70 -8.53 -0.67
CA ASN A 111 3.11 -8.79 -2.06
C ASN A 111 1.97 -9.33 -2.90
N GLY A 112 2.14 -9.23 -4.21
CA GLY A 112 1.27 -9.91 -5.17
C GLY A 112 -0.09 -9.25 -5.35
N ILE A 113 -0.18 -7.94 -5.17
CA ILE A 113 -1.43 -7.21 -5.33
C ILE A 113 -1.66 -6.88 -6.81
N THR A 114 -2.87 -7.13 -7.27
CA THR A 114 -3.33 -6.79 -8.62
C THR A 114 -4.42 -5.75 -8.54
N VAL A 115 -4.33 -4.73 -9.38
CA VAL A 115 -5.38 -3.71 -9.53
C VAL A 115 -5.77 -3.67 -10.99
N PRO A 116 -7.01 -4.06 -11.33
CA PRO A 116 -7.45 -4.08 -12.72
C PRO A 116 -7.55 -2.67 -13.29
N ALA A 117 -7.54 -2.59 -14.62
CA ALA A 117 -7.74 -1.32 -15.31
C ALA A 117 -9.09 -0.72 -14.94
N GLY A 118 -9.10 0.56 -14.59
CA GLY A 118 -10.33 1.24 -14.18
C GLY A 118 -10.96 0.69 -12.91
N GLY A 119 -10.20 -0.08 -12.12
CA GLY A 119 -10.68 -0.76 -10.93
C GLY A 119 -9.97 -0.36 -9.65
N ASN A 120 -10.19 -1.17 -8.61
CA ASN A 120 -9.60 -0.92 -7.30
C ASN A 120 -9.24 -2.23 -6.59
N ALA A 121 -8.42 -2.07 -5.59
CA ALA A 121 -8.08 -3.14 -4.65
C ALA A 121 -8.04 -2.57 -3.23
#